data_806ab22cebe7028604b322ec6e4fbef7
#
_entry.id   806ab22cebe7028604b322ec6e4fbef7
#
_cell.length_a   1.000
_cell.length_b   1.000
_cell.length_c   1.000
_cell.angle_alpha   90.00
_cell.angle_beta   90.00
_cell.angle_gamma   90.00
#
_symmetry.space_group_name_H-M   'P 1'
#
loop_
_entity.id
_entity.type
_entity.pdbx_description
1 polymer ?
#
loop_
_entity_poly.entity_id
_entity_poly.type
_entity_poly.pdbx_seq_one_letter_code
_entity_poly.pdbx_strand_id
1 'polypeptide(L)'
;KLIDSQVIYHKKEPRNLTAALKFYCDKDLENAHSALDDTIATYEVFKAQLEKYDDLKPNIDFLSEFTKRNNNLDFAGKIRIDSDNDAIFAFGKYTGQKVVEVFKTDKGYYSWIMNGDFPEYTKKIFTQLKLSLLNSE
;
A
#
# COMPACT_ATOMS: atom_id res chain seq x y z
N LYS A 1 3.24 -33.36 -12.06
CA LYS A 1 2.77 -32.05 -12.53
C LYS A 1 1.65 -31.60 -11.62
N LEU A 2 1.71 -30.36 -11.14
CA LEU A 2 0.69 -29.72 -10.30
C LEU A 2 -0.04 -28.67 -11.13
N ILE A 3 -1.36 -28.64 -11.02
CA ILE A 3 -2.21 -27.60 -11.64
C ILE A 3 -2.87 -26.85 -10.50
N ASP A 4 -2.65 -25.52 -10.46
CA ASP A 4 -3.22 -24.63 -9.47
C ASP A 4 -4.37 -23.83 -10.11
N SER A 5 -5.60 -24.15 -9.70
CA SER A 5 -6.82 -23.50 -10.20
C SER A 5 -6.90 -22.02 -9.80
N GLN A 6 -6.32 -21.63 -8.66
CA GLN A 6 -6.27 -20.24 -8.24
C GLN A 6 -5.40 -19.40 -9.19
N VAL A 7 -4.27 -19.95 -9.65
CA VAL A 7 -3.44 -19.28 -10.65
C VAL A 7 -4.17 -19.13 -11.98
N ILE A 8 -4.94 -20.14 -12.39
CA ILE A 8 -5.78 -20.05 -13.60
C ILE A 8 -6.80 -18.93 -13.47
N TYR A 9 -7.55 -18.91 -12.36
CA TYR A 9 -8.52 -17.84 -12.08
C TYR A 9 -7.86 -16.46 -12.13
N HIS A 10 -6.72 -16.27 -11.44
CA HIS A 10 -6.02 -15.00 -11.40
C HIS A 10 -5.47 -14.52 -12.76
N LYS A 11 -5.23 -15.45 -13.70
CA LYS A 11 -4.78 -15.13 -15.05
C LYS A 11 -5.92 -14.87 -16.04
N LYS A 12 -7.08 -15.40 -15.77
CA LYS A 12 -8.23 -15.37 -16.70
C LYS A 12 -9.25 -14.30 -16.35
N GLU A 13 -9.45 -14.03 -15.07
CA GLU A 13 -10.46 -13.06 -14.63
C GLU A 13 -9.87 -11.65 -14.52
N PRO A 14 -10.49 -10.64 -15.12
CA PRO A 14 -10.04 -9.25 -15.01
C PRO A 14 -10.07 -8.74 -13.56
N ARG A 15 -8.98 -8.09 -13.14
CA ARG A 15 -8.85 -7.49 -11.81
C ARG A 15 -8.57 -6.01 -11.91
N ASN A 16 -9.49 -5.30 -12.52
CA ASN A 16 -9.42 -3.86 -12.70
C ASN A 16 -10.71 -3.19 -12.20
N LEU A 17 -10.72 -1.88 -12.18
CA LEU A 17 -11.84 -1.08 -11.70
C LEU A 17 -13.13 -1.34 -12.49
N THR A 18 -13.04 -1.48 -13.82
CA THR A 18 -14.19 -1.79 -14.69
C THR A 18 -14.85 -3.10 -14.29
N ALA A 19 -14.06 -4.16 -14.09
CA ALA A 19 -14.59 -5.45 -13.66
C ALA A 19 -15.18 -5.39 -12.24
N ALA A 20 -14.55 -4.65 -11.33
CA ALA A 20 -15.06 -4.44 -9.98
C ALA A 20 -16.40 -3.68 -10.00
N LEU A 21 -16.50 -2.59 -10.76
CA LEU A 21 -17.72 -1.80 -10.90
C LEU A 21 -18.87 -2.65 -11.45
N LYS A 22 -18.60 -3.47 -12.46
CA LYS A 22 -19.58 -4.40 -13.01
C LYS A 22 -20.04 -5.44 -11.99
N PHE A 23 -19.09 -6.03 -11.26
CA PHE A 23 -19.38 -7.09 -10.28
C PHE A 23 -20.15 -6.57 -9.06
N TYR A 24 -19.77 -5.43 -8.50
CA TYR A 24 -20.37 -4.91 -7.28
C TYR A 24 -21.60 -4.04 -7.51
N CYS A 25 -21.65 -3.29 -8.62
CA CYS A 25 -22.64 -2.25 -8.87
C CYS A 25 -23.51 -2.53 -10.10
N ASP A 26 -23.19 -3.56 -10.89
CA ASP A 26 -23.79 -3.87 -12.21
C ASP A 26 -23.78 -2.66 -13.17
N LYS A 27 -22.72 -1.86 -13.11
CA LYS A 27 -22.50 -0.69 -13.94
C LYS A 27 -21.31 -0.87 -14.85
N ASP A 28 -21.35 -0.22 -16.00
CA ASP A 28 -20.20 -0.12 -16.90
C ASP A 28 -19.45 1.19 -16.63
N LEU A 29 -18.11 1.15 -16.70
CA LEU A 29 -17.27 2.34 -16.52
C LEU A 29 -17.25 3.14 -17.83
N GLU A 30 -17.98 4.25 -17.85
CA GLU A 30 -17.91 5.21 -18.93
C GLU A 30 -16.66 6.08 -18.78
N ASN A 31 -16.02 6.46 -19.91
CA ASN A 31 -14.81 7.29 -19.92
C ASN A 31 -13.66 6.76 -19.01
N ALA A 32 -13.38 5.47 -19.08
CA ALA A 32 -12.21 4.89 -18.41
C ALA A 32 -10.96 5.74 -18.67
N HIS A 33 -10.18 6.00 -17.60
CA HIS A 33 -8.99 6.88 -17.57
C HIS A 33 -9.29 8.39 -17.40
N SER A 34 -10.53 8.78 -17.17
CA SER A 34 -10.84 10.06 -16.57
C SER A 34 -10.63 9.95 -15.04
N ALA A 35 -9.77 10.79 -14.47
CA ALA A 35 -9.49 10.76 -13.04
C ALA A 35 -10.75 10.95 -12.16
N LEU A 36 -11.72 11.72 -12.64
CA LEU A 36 -12.98 11.93 -11.94
C LEU A 36 -13.84 10.67 -11.98
N ASP A 37 -14.02 10.07 -13.16
CA ASP A 37 -14.88 8.88 -13.32
C ASP A 37 -14.27 7.67 -12.60
N ASP A 38 -12.94 7.50 -12.64
CA ASP A 38 -12.23 6.46 -11.89
C ASP A 38 -12.39 6.65 -10.36
N THR A 39 -12.38 7.90 -9.88
CA THR A 39 -12.58 8.20 -8.45
C THR A 39 -14.02 7.89 -8.02
N ILE A 40 -15.01 8.28 -8.81
CA ILE A 40 -16.43 8.01 -8.54
C ILE A 40 -16.67 6.49 -8.55
N ALA A 41 -16.17 5.79 -9.58
CA ALA A 41 -16.30 4.34 -9.67
C ALA A 41 -15.65 3.61 -8.48
N THR A 42 -14.46 4.06 -8.05
CA THR A 42 -13.78 3.51 -6.86
C THR A 42 -14.63 3.70 -5.61
N TYR A 43 -15.22 4.86 -5.43
CA TYR A 43 -16.11 5.15 -4.29
C TYR A 43 -17.38 4.28 -4.31
N GLU A 44 -18.02 4.12 -5.47
CA GLU A 44 -19.20 3.26 -5.61
C GLU A 44 -18.89 1.79 -5.30
N VAL A 45 -17.77 1.28 -5.83
CA VAL A 45 -17.29 -0.09 -5.51
C VAL A 45 -17.05 -0.24 -4.02
N PHE A 46 -16.38 0.72 -3.39
CA PHE A 46 -16.11 0.68 -1.94
C PHE A 46 -17.41 0.66 -1.11
N LYS A 47 -18.38 1.49 -1.44
CA LYS A 47 -19.69 1.46 -0.77
C LYS A 47 -20.38 0.10 -0.93
N ALA A 48 -20.42 -0.42 -2.14
CA ALA A 48 -21.04 -1.71 -2.41
C ALA A 48 -20.33 -2.88 -1.71
N GLN A 49 -19.01 -2.79 -1.51
CA GLN A 49 -18.24 -3.74 -0.71
C GLN A 49 -18.65 -3.70 0.77
N LEU A 50 -18.81 -2.51 1.36
CA LEU A 50 -19.28 -2.36 2.75
C LEU A 50 -20.71 -2.91 2.95
N GLU A 51 -21.58 -2.76 1.94
CA GLU A 51 -22.94 -3.29 1.98
C GLU A 51 -22.99 -4.81 1.78
N LYS A 52 -22.07 -5.36 0.97
CA LYS A 52 -22.05 -6.78 0.61
C LYS A 52 -21.42 -7.66 1.69
N TYR A 53 -20.41 -7.17 2.39
CA TYR A 53 -19.59 -7.96 3.31
C TYR A 53 -19.83 -7.52 4.76
N ASP A 54 -20.54 -8.34 5.53
CA ASP A 54 -20.89 -8.07 6.93
C ASP A 54 -19.68 -7.99 7.87
N ASP A 55 -18.56 -8.59 7.47
CA ASP A 55 -17.29 -8.55 8.20
C ASP A 55 -16.47 -7.27 7.96
N LEU A 56 -16.83 -6.46 6.97
CA LEU A 56 -16.24 -5.16 6.72
C LEU A 56 -16.89 -4.07 7.58
N LYS A 57 -16.24 -3.71 8.67
CA LYS A 57 -16.71 -2.62 9.53
C LYS A 57 -16.44 -1.25 8.87
N PRO A 58 -17.43 -0.32 8.83
CA PRO A 58 -17.24 1.03 8.28
C PRO A 58 -16.45 1.91 9.25
N ASN A 59 -15.23 1.51 9.57
CA ASN A 59 -14.29 2.19 10.45
C ASN A 59 -12.95 2.32 9.74
N ILE A 60 -12.39 3.52 9.68
CA ILE A 60 -11.18 3.84 8.92
C ILE A 60 -9.98 3.04 9.42
N ASP A 61 -9.80 2.94 10.74
CA ASP A 61 -8.66 2.20 11.31
C ASP A 61 -8.75 0.71 11.01
N PHE A 62 -9.95 0.14 11.18
CA PHE A 62 -10.20 -1.27 10.81
C PHE A 62 -9.95 -1.52 9.33
N LEU A 63 -10.50 -0.69 8.43
CA LEU A 63 -10.37 -0.87 6.98
C LEU A 63 -8.93 -0.66 6.52
N SER A 64 -8.22 0.29 7.12
CA SER A 64 -6.80 0.53 6.86
C SER A 64 -5.97 -0.71 7.22
N GLU A 65 -6.21 -1.31 8.39
CA GLU A 65 -5.52 -2.53 8.81
C GLU A 65 -5.89 -3.74 7.95
N PHE A 66 -7.19 -3.91 7.66
CA PHE A 66 -7.71 -5.01 6.82
C PHE A 66 -7.13 -4.98 5.40
N THR A 67 -6.91 -3.79 4.84
CA THR A 67 -6.39 -3.61 3.48
C THR A 67 -4.87 -3.54 3.39
N LYS A 68 -4.15 -3.63 4.52
CA LYS A 68 -2.68 -3.68 4.51
C LYS A 68 -2.16 -4.82 3.64
N ARG A 69 -1.30 -4.49 2.70
CA ARG A 69 -0.60 -5.46 1.85
C ARG A 69 0.80 -5.69 2.40
N ASN A 70 1.07 -6.94 2.82
CA ASN A 70 2.43 -7.42 3.12
C ASN A 70 3.22 -6.61 4.16
N ASN A 71 2.61 -6.15 5.26
CA ASN A 71 3.26 -5.33 6.28
C ASN A 71 3.94 -4.05 5.73
N ASN A 72 3.55 -3.57 4.56
CA ASN A 72 4.09 -2.34 4.01
C ASN A 72 3.58 -1.13 4.81
N LEU A 73 4.50 -0.23 5.18
CA LEU A 73 4.18 1.07 5.77
C LEU A 73 3.79 2.11 4.72
N ASP A 74 4.24 1.92 3.48
CA ASP A 74 3.97 2.82 2.38
C ASP A 74 3.37 2.10 1.17
N PHE A 75 2.65 2.84 0.32
CA PHE A 75 2.01 2.29 -0.87
C PHE A 75 3.01 1.79 -1.92
N ALA A 76 4.21 2.35 -1.94
CA ALA A 76 5.27 1.97 -2.86
C ALA A 76 6.00 0.67 -2.45
N GLY A 77 5.70 0.14 -1.25
CA GLY A 77 6.33 -1.07 -0.71
C GLY A 77 7.82 -0.91 -0.44
N LYS A 78 8.28 0.31 -0.17
CA LYS A 78 9.68 0.63 0.13
C LYS A 78 10.03 0.45 1.60
N ILE A 79 9.01 0.51 2.46
CA ILE A 79 9.15 0.38 3.91
C ILE A 79 8.21 -0.71 4.38
N ARG A 80 8.73 -1.66 5.15
CA ARG A 80 7.95 -2.74 5.78
C ARG A 80 8.10 -2.71 7.29
N ILE A 81 7.18 -3.38 7.97
CA ILE A 81 7.28 -3.68 9.40
C ILE A 81 7.80 -5.12 9.55
N ASP A 82 8.80 -5.31 10.39
CA ASP A 82 9.30 -6.65 10.74
C ASP A 82 8.48 -7.29 11.89
N SER A 83 8.91 -8.48 12.34
CA SER A 83 8.26 -9.20 13.45
C SER A 83 8.30 -8.46 14.79
N ASP A 84 9.25 -7.56 14.97
CA ASP A 84 9.44 -6.76 16.18
C ASP A 84 8.68 -5.43 16.14
N ASN A 85 7.89 -5.23 15.08
CA ASN A 85 7.16 -4.00 14.79
C ASN A 85 8.07 -2.80 14.47
N ASP A 86 9.28 -3.07 13.97
CA ASP A 86 10.21 -2.04 13.52
C ASP A 86 10.14 -1.81 12.01
N ALA A 87 10.32 -0.55 11.61
CA ALA A 87 10.38 -0.20 10.19
C ALA A 87 11.71 -0.65 9.57
N ILE A 88 11.63 -1.46 8.51
CA ILE A 88 12.77 -1.97 7.76
C ILE A 88 12.73 -1.49 6.32
N PHE A 89 13.90 -1.35 5.69
CA PHE A 89 14.00 -1.11 4.26
C PHE A 89 13.54 -2.34 3.46
N ALA A 90 12.71 -2.13 2.45
CA ALA A 90 12.28 -3.16 1.50
C ALA A 90 12.93 -3.00 0.12
N PHE A 91 13.99 -2.19 0.01
CA PHE A 91 14.70 -1.93 -1.25
C PHE A 91 16.17 -1.58 -1.03
N GLY A 92 16.96 -1.66 -2.10
CA GLY A 92 18.32 -1.18 -2.16
C GLY A 92 19.31 -1.97 -1.28
N LYS A 93 20.47 -1.35 -1.04
CA LYS A 93 21.59 -1.98 -0.31
C LYS A 93 21.30 -2.31 1.16
N TYR A 94 20.27 -1.68 1.73
CA TYR A 94 19.88 -1.85 3.13
C TYR A 94 18.59 -2.67 3.31
N THR A 95 18.17 -3.42 2.28
CA THR A 95 16.99 -4.31 2.38
C THR A 95 17.06 -5.20 3.61
N GLY A 96 15.97 -5.22 4.41
CA GLY A 96 15.85 -6.00 5.65
C GLY A 96 16.46 -5.35 6.88
N GLN A 97 17.20 -4.23 6.76
CA GLN A 97 17.78 -3.53 7.90
C GLN A 97 16.80 -2.48 8.45
N LYS A 98 16.84 -2.27 9.78
CA LYS A 98 16.01 -1.26 10.45
C LYS A 98 16.36 0.14 9.98
N VAL A 99 15.35 0.91 9.58
CA VAL A 99 15.52 2.26 9.04
C VAL A 99 16.27 3.17 10.01
N VAL A 100 15.89 3.10 11.29
CA VAL A 100 16.49 3.90 12.35
C VAL A 100 17.99 3.61 12.52
N GLU A 101 18.40 2.34 12.43
CA GLU A 101 19.80 1.96 12.58
C GLU A 101 20.64 2.41 11.38
N VAL A 102 20.09 2.28 10.17
CA VAL A 102 20.76 2.79 8.96
C VAL A 102 20.92 4.30 9.03
N PHE A 103 19.93 5.05 9.49
CA PHE A 103 20.02 6.50 9.60
C PHE A 103 21.01 7.00 10.67
N LYS A 104 21.34 6.14 11.67
CA LYS A 104 22.42 6.41 12.63
C LYS A 104 23.80 6.20 12.01
N THR A 105 23.96 5.11 11.25
CA THR A 105 25.26 4.67 10.72
C THR A 105 25.61 5.33 9.38
N ASP A 106 24.63 5.51 8.50
CA ASP A 106 24.77 6.19 7.20
C ASP A 106 23.91 7.47 7.16
N LYS A 107 24.45 8.56 7.72
CA LYS A 107 23.77 9.85 7.80
C LYS A 107 23.41 10.44 6.43
N GLY A 108 24.14 10.06 5.38
CA GLY A 108 23.90 10.51 4.01
C GLY A 108 22.73 9.83 3.32
N TYR A 109 22.37 8.62 3.77
CA TYR A 109 21.35 7.83 3.08
C TYR A 109 19.94 8.46 3.13
N TYR A 110 19.59 9.11 4.24
CA TYR A 110 18.37 9.90 4.32
C TYR A 110 18.31 11.00 3.26
N SER A 111 19.39 11.80 3.13
CA SER A 111 19.45 12.87 2.13
C SER A 111 19.38 12.31 0.70
N TRP A 112 20.01 11.17 0.46
CA TRP A 112 19.92 10.48 -0.82
C TRP A 112 18.46 10.07 -1.16
N ILE A 113 17.71 9.56 -0.19
CA ILE A 113 16.29 9.24 -0.38
C ILE A 113 15.48 10.51 -0.68
N MET A 114 15.68 11.58 0.08
CA MET A 114 14.94 12.83 -0.10
C MET A 114 15.18 13.47 -1.48
N ASN A 115 16.37 13.34 -2.03
CA ASN A 115 16.72 13.84 -3.37
C ASN A 115 16.42 12.84 -4.49
N GLY A 116 16.10 11.59 -4.16
CA GLY A 116 15.77 10.54 -5.10
C GLY A 116 14.34 10.61 -5.61
N ASP A 117 14.05 9.82 -6.65
CA ASP A 117 12.71 9.68 -7.23
C ASP A 117 11.87 8.69 -6.39
N PHE A 118 11.46 9.12 -5.21
CA PHE A 118 10.55 8.40 -4.32
C PHE A 118 9.24 9.18 -4.16
N PRO A 119 8.09 8.47 -4.03
CA PRO A 119 6.81 9.12 -3.75
C PRO A 119 6.89 10.01 -2.50
N GLU A 120 6.22 11.16 -2.53
CA GLU A 120 6.23 12.13 -1.41
C GLU A 120 5.73 11.52 -0.10
N TYR A 121 4.73 10.62 -0.17
CA TYR A 121 4.25 9.90 1.00
C TYR A 121 5.33 8.99 1.62
N THR A 122 6.10 8.28 0.81
CA THR A 122 7.24 7.46 1.26
C THR A 122 8.32 8.32 1.93
N LYS A 123 8.66 9.47 1.32
CA LYS A 123 9.60 10.45 1.91
C LYS A 123 9.12 10.97 3.26
N LYS A 124 7.81 11.25 3.38
CA LYS A 124 7.20 11.70 4.63
C LYS A 124 7.37 10.67 5.75
N ILE A 125 7.16 9.39 5.47
CA ILE A 125 7.36 8.32 6.46
C ILE A 125 8.83 8.25 6.88
N PHE A 126 9.79 8.28 5.95
CA PHE A 126 11.21 8.30 6.30
C PHE A 126 11.59 9.52 7.14
N THR A 127 10.99 10.67 6.87
CA THR A 127 11.19 11.89 7.68
C THR A 127 10.67 11.69 9.11
N GLN A 128 9.49 11.11 9.29
CA GLN A 128 8.93 10.81 10.61
C GLN A 128 9.82 9.83 11.40
N LEU A 129 10.31 8.78 10.74
CA LEU A 129 11.24 7.81 11.34
C LEU A 129 12.57 8.47 11.74
N LYS A 130 13.08 9.41 10.94
CA LYS A 130 14.28 10.17 11.29
C LYS A 130 14.06 11.10 12.48
N LEU A 131 12.91 11.78 12.53
CA LEU A 131 12.58 12.66 13.66
C LEU A 131 12.39 11.89 14.97
N SER A 132 11.86 10.68 14.92
CA SER A 132 11.74 9.84 16.11
C SER A 132 13.09 9.49 16.75
N LEU A 133 14.17 9.41 15.96
CA LEU A 133 15.53 9.23 16.48
C LEU A 133 16.00 10.43 17.30
N LEU A 134 15.67 11.65 16.86
CA LEU A 134 16.11 12.87 17.54
C LEU A 134 15.38 13.08 18.89
N ASN A 135 14.18 12.50 19.01
CA ASN A 135 13.38 12.57 20.24
C ASN A 135 13.70 11.44 21.25
N SER A 136 14.55 10.48 20.84
CA SER A 136 14.94 9.31 21.67
C SER A 136 16.34 9.46 22.29
N GLU A 137 17.06 10.53 21.92
CA GLU A 137 18.33 10.97 22.53
C GLU A 137 18.07 12.06 23.57
#